data_67ce206010919049f3b13f9d4e13aaa0
#
_entry.id   67ce206010919049f3b13f9d4e13aaa0
#
_cell.length_a   1.000
_cell.length_b   1.000
_cell.length_c   1.000
_cell.angle_alpha   90.00
_cell.angle_beta   90.00
_cell.angle_gamma   90.00
#
_symmetry.space_group_name_H-M   'P 1'
#
loop_
_entity.id
_entity.type
_entity.pdbx_description
1 polymer ?
#
loop_
_entity_poly.entity_id
_entity_poly.type
_entity_poly.pdbx_seq_one_letter_code
_entity_poly.pdbx_strand_id
1 'polypeptide(L)'
;ETDPDLPADYLTYPDLFSGLWRQAVREQKEMRVVWNLCFRGQGDCPFWDSDTSGRFDTPEKRGRMIEEVIRVQQDIVREAIPDPIFCTNLYGEVMELYEAGCLQLDPQIIKVRADNGFGRMVTRRRDQHCERVNSMPDPAEKGPQGIYYHVSFYDLQAANHITMLPNSVDFVNRELQQVLQNGGRDFWIINCSNVKPHVYM
;
A
#
# COMPACT_ATOMS: atom_id res chain seq x y z
N GLU A 1 -7.56 -1.77 -20.22
CA GLU A 1 -6.12 -1.73 -19.92
C GLU A 1 -5.64 -0.30 -20.05
N THR A 2 -4.91 0.19 -19.05
CA THR A 2 -4.26 1.51 -19.12
C THR A 2 -3.07 1.44 -20.06
N ASP A 3 -2.84 2.49 -20.83
CA ASP A 3 -1.64 2.64 -21.65
C ASP A 3 -0.40 2.47 -20.76
N PRO A 4 0.46 1.48 -21.04
CA PRO A 4 1.66 1.25 -20.22
C PRO A 4 2.66 2.42 -20.29
N ASP A 5 2.56 3.27 -21.31
CA ASP A 5 3.40 4.45 -21.48
C ASP A 5 2.83 5.71 -20.83
N LEU A 6 1.65 5.63 -20.21
CA LEU A 6 1.05 6.76 -19.52
C LEU A 6 1.90 7.14 -18.30
N PRO A 7 2.48 8.35 -18.26
CA PRO A 7 3.23 8.80 -17.09
C PRO A 7 2.32 8.94 -15.87
N ALA A 8 2.83 8.60 -14.69
CA ALA A 8 2.13 8.79 -13.42
C ALA A 8 2.14 10.28 -13.03
N ASP A 9 1.47 11.10 -13.80
CA ASP A 9 1.40 12.56 -13.64
C ASP A 9 -0.05 13.04 -13.59
N TYR A 10 -0.64 12.96 -12.40
CA TYR A 10 -2.01 13.38 -12.16
C TYR A 10 -2.21 14.88 -12.43
N LEU A 11 -1.22 15.73 -12.13
CA LEU A 11 -1.35 17.18 -12.33
C LEU A 11 -1.49 17.57 -13.81
N THR A 12 -0.83 16.81 -14.68
CA THR A 12 -0.94 17.03 -16.14
C THR A 12 -2.18 16.36 -16.74
N TYR A 13 -2.61 15.22 -16.19
CA TYR A 13 -3.69 14.40 -16.75
C TYR A 13 -4.84 14.12 -15.75
N PRO A 14 -5.38 15.13 -15.01
CA PRO A 14 -6.36 14.89 -13.95
C PRO A 14 -7.65 14.25 -14.45
N ASP A 15 -8.16 14.68 -15.61
CA ASP A 15 -9.40 14.15 -16.19
C ASP A 15 -9.24 12.68 -16.63
N LEU A 16 -8.08 12.33 -17.15
CA LEU A 16 -7.78 10.96 -17.57
C LEU A 16 -7.77 10.02 -16.36
N PHE A 17 -7.01 10.35 -15.31
CA PHE A 17 -6.96 9.54 -14.10
C PHE A 17 -8.31 9.46 -13.41
N SER A 18 -9.02 10.59 -13.27
CA SER A 18 -10.38 10.62 -12.72
C SER A 18 -11.35 9.77 -13.53
N GLY A 19 -11.23 9.79 -14.87
CA GLY A 19 -11.99 8.94 -15.77
C GLY A 19 -11.76 7.46 -15.56
N LEU A 20 -10.49 7.05 -15.40
CA LEU A 20 -10.11 5.66 -15.10
C LEU A 20 -10.64 5.20 -13.74
N TRP A 21 -10.52 6.03 -12.69
CA TRP A 21 -11.06 5.70 -11.37
C TRP A 21 -12.59 5.60 -11.37
N ARG A 22 -13.30 6.51 -12.05
CA ARG A 22 -14.76 6.41 -12.23
C ARG A 22 -15.17 5.14 -12.97
N GLN A 23 -14.38 4.73 -13.96
CA GLN A 23 -14.62 3.47 -14.67
C GLN A 23 -14.48 2.29 -13.72
N ALA A 24 -13.37 2.22 -12.96
CA ALA A 24 -13.14 1.14 -12.00
C ALA A 24 -14.27 1.06 -10.95
N VAL A 25 -14.75 2.21 -10.45
CA VAL A 25 -15.88 2.26 -9.52
C VAL A 25 -17.16 1.72 -10.18
N ARG A 26 -17.49 2.15 -11.41
CA ARG A 26 -18.68 1.64 -12.12
C ARG A 26 -18.66 0.12 -12.32
N GLU A 27 -17.49 -0.43 -12.62
CA GLU A 27 -17.32 -1.88 -12.84
C GLU A 27 -17.42 -2.71 -11.56
N GLN A 28 -17.10 -2.12 -10.41
CA GLN A 28 -17.01 -2.83 -9.13
C GLN A 28 -18.10 -2.44 -8.10
N LYS A 29 -18.99 -1.50 -8.42
CA LYS A 29 -19.97 -0.97 -7.46
C LYS A 29 -20.92 -2.01 -6.87
N GLU A 30 -21.19 -3.10 -7.60
CA GLU A 30 -22.03 -4.21 -7.12
C GLU A 30 -21.24 -5.27 -6.34
N MET A 31 -19.92 -5.10 -6.22
CA MET A 31 -19.05 -6.00 -5.48
C MET A 31 -18.85 -5.52 -4.05
N ARG A 32 -18.51 -6.44 -3.16
CA ARG A 32 -18.07 -6.10 -1.82
C ARG A 32 -16.58 -5.76 -1.84
N VAL A 33 -16.26 -4.47 -1.86
CA VAL A 33 -14.88 -3.96 -2.08
C VAL A 33 -14.44 -3.14 -0.87
N VAL A 34 -13.18 -3.32 -0.47
CA VAL A 34 -12.42 -2.33 0.30
C VAL A 34 -11.59 -1.53 -0.70
N TRP A 35 -11.87 -0.23 -0.81
CA TRP A 35 -11.28 0.64 -1.82
C TRP A 35 -9.87 1.06 -1.41
N ASN A 36 -8.88 0.57 -2.15
CA ASN A 36 -7.49 0.95 -1.92
C ASN A 36 -7.18 2.27 -2.63
N LEU A 37 -6.79 3.27 -1.84
CA LEU A 37 -6.51 4.62 -2.29
C LEU A 37 -5.02 4.89 -2.19
N CYS A 38 -4.42 5.30 -3.29
CA CYS A 38 -3.02 5.76 -3.32
C CYS A 38 -2.66 6.28 -4.71
N PHE A 39 -1.48 6.87 -4.83
CA PHE A 39 -0.90 7.22 -6.12
C PHE A 39 0.59 6.88 -6.14
N ARG A 40 0.96 5.98 -7.03
CA ARG A 40 2.34 5.53 -7.27
C ARG A 40 2.64 5.51 -8.76
N GLY A 41 3.91 5.48 -9.10
CA GLY A 41 4.36 5.31 -10.48
C GLY A 41 4.17 3.88 -10.98
N GLN A 42 4.30 3.69 -12.28
CA GLN A 42 4.30 2.37 -12.90
C GLN A 42 5.58 1.60 -12.54
N GLY A 43 5.52 0.27 -12.57
CA GLY A 43 6.68 -0.57 -12.29
C GLY A 43 7.09 -0.57 -10.82
N ASP A 44 6.16 -0.35 -9.89
CA ASP A 44 6.40 -0.35 -8.44
C ASP A 44 7.40 0.72 -8.00
N CYS A 45 7.38 1.87 -8.66
CA CYS A 45 8.22 3.04 -8.36
C CYS A 45 7.43 4.19 -7.77
N PRO A 46 8.07 5.10 -7.02
CA PRO A 46 7.46 6.37 -6.65
C PRO A 46 7.05 7.17 -7.90
N PHE A 47 5.90 7.85 -7.85
CA PHE A 47 5.41 8.63 -9.00
C PHE A 47 6.36 9.78 -9.39
N TRP A 48 7.12 10.30 -8.44
CA TRP A 48 8.08 11.38 -8.67
C TRP A 48 9.39 10.94 -9.33
N ASP A 49 9.64 9.65 -9.49
CA ASP A 49 10.87 9.18 -10.13
C ASP A 49 10.93 9.54 -11.62
N SER A 50 9.79 9.70 -12.25
CA SER A 50 9.66 10.18 -13.62
C SER A 50 9.55 11.70 -13.76
N ASP A 51 9.46 12.44 -12.63
CA ASP A 51 9.34 13.90 -12.67
C ASP A 51 10.69 14.57 -12.86
N THR A 52 10.95 15.06 -14.07
CA THR A 52 12.16 15.83 -14.40
C THR A 52 12.02 17.32 -14.12
N SER A 53 10.83 17.79 -13.73
CA SER A 53 10.55 19.22 -13.55
C SER A 53 10.90 19.75 -12.17
N GLY A 54 11.18 18.87 -11.19
CA GLY A 54 11.42 19.22 -9.79
C GLY A 54 10.19 19.65 -9.00
N ARG A 55 8.99 19.38 -9.51
CA ARG A 55 7.73 19.69 -8.79
C ARG A 55 7.62 18.97 -7.46
N PHE A 56 8.25 17.79 -7.35
CA PHE A 56 8.18 16.91 -6.19
C PHE A 56 9.56 16.70 -5.53
N ASP A 57 10.36 17.76 -5.43
CA ASP A 57 11.72 17.74 -4.90
C ASP A 57 11.78 17.56 -3.37
N THR A 58 10.70 17.82 -2.64
CA THR A 58 10.64 17.63 -1.18
C THR A 58 9.61 16.60 -0.74
N PRO A 59 9.82 15.94 0.42
CA PRO A 59 8.87 14.99 1.00
C PRO A 59 7.46 15.59 1.22
N GLU A 60 7.38 16.86 1.65
CA GLU A 60 6.11 17.54 1.89
C GLU A 60 5.30 17.75 0.61
N LYS A 61 5.97 18.04 -0.51
CA LYS A 61 5.29 18.17 -1.82
C LYS A 61 4.77 16.82 -2.29
N ARG A 62 5.52 15.75 -2.07
CA ARG A 62 5.15 14.37 -2.40
C ARG A 62 3.94 13.93 -1.60
N GLY A 63 3.98 14.14 -0.27
CA GLY A 63 2.88 13.79 0.62
C GLY A 63 1.60 14.53 0.26
N ARG A 64 1.66 15.86 0.06
CA ARG A 64 0.50 16.66 -0.35
C ARG A 64 -0.13 16.19 -1.66
N MET A 65 0.69 15.77 -2.62
CA MET A 65 0.19 15.23 -3.88
C MET A 65 -0.60 13.93 -3.67
N ILE A 66 -0.08 13.03 -2.83
CA ILE A 66 -0.77 11.78 -2.49
C ILE A 66 -2.08 12.08 -1.75
N GLU A 67 -2.08 13.01 -0.81
CA GLU A 67 -3.29 13.45 -0.07
C GLU A 67 -4.36 13.99 -1.01
N GLU A 68 -3.98 14.84 -1.96
CA GLU A 68 -4.90 15.39 -2.95
C GLU A 68 -5.53 14.29 -3.81
N VAL A 69 -4.71 13.36 -4.30
CA VAL A 69 -5.22 12.23 -5.09
C VAL A 69 -6.12 11.32 -4.28
N ILE A 70 -5.75 10.99 -3.05
CA ILE A 70 -6.59 10.17 -2.16
C ILE A 70 -7.96 10.85 -1.95
N ARG A 71 -7.99 12.16 -1.72
CA ARG A 71 -9.24 12.91 -1.56
C ARG A 71 -10.11 12.82 -2.82
N VAL A 72 -9.53 13.02 -4.00
CA VAL A 72 -10.27 12.89 -5.27
C VAL A 72 -10.80 11.47 -5.47
N GLN A 73 -10.00 10.45 -5.17
CA GLN A 73 -10.43 9.05 -5.23
C GLN A 73 -11.58 8.77 -4.26
N GLN A 74 -11.51 9.28 -3.02
CA GLN A 74 -12.60 9.15 -2.05
C GLN A 74 -13.91 9.78 -2.56
N ASP A 75 -13.82 10.98 -3.12
CA ASP A 75 -15.00 11.70 -3.67
C ASP A 75 -15.63 10.90 -4.81
N ILE A 76 -14.83 10.39 -5.74
CA ILE A 76 -15.29 9.54 -6.85
C ILE A 76 -16.00 8.29 -6.36
N VAL A 77 -15.46 7.61 -5.34
CA VAL A 77 -16.11 6.43 -4.78
C VAL A 77 -17.41 6.78 -4.07
N ARG A 78 -17.43 7.86 -3.27
CA ARG A 78 -18.62 8.34 -2.55
C ARG A 78 -19.76 8.79 -3.46
N GLU A 79 -19.47 9.21 -4.69
CA GLU A 79 -20.51 9.50 -5.69
C GLU A 79 -21.38 8.27 -6.03
N ALA A 80 -20.84 7.06 -5.92
CA ALA A 80 -21.50 5.83 -6.32
C ALA A 80 -21.81 4.87 -5.16
N ILE A 81 -21.06 4.95 -4.07
CA ILE A 81 -21.14 4.03 -2.91
C ILE A 81 -21.48 4.83 -1.66
N PRO A 82 -22.61 4.55 -0.99
CA PRO A 82 -23.09 5.37 0.15
C PRO A 82 -22.23 5.26 1.41
N ASP A 83 -21.62 4.12 1.67
CA ASP A 83 -20.81 3.87 2.88
C ASP A 83 -19.56 3.04 2.52
N PRO A 84 -18.59 3.63 1.79
CA PRO A 84 -17.43 2.91 1.32
C PRO A 84 -16.41 2.70 2.42
N ILE A 85 -15.78 1.52 2.42
CA ILE A 85 -14.62 1.24 3.27
C ILE A 85 -13.36 1.55 2.47
N PHE A 86 -12.51 2.38 3.03
CA PHE A 86 -11.25 2.79 2.41
C PHE A 86 -10.02 2.21 3.11
N CYS A 87 -9.01 1.87 2.35
CA CYS A 87 -7.68 1.58 2.86
C CYS A 87 -6.60 2.29 2.05
N THR A 88 -5.43 2.44 2.64
CA THR A 88 -4.22 2.91 1.97
C THR A 88 -3.06 2.00 2.33
N ASN A 89 -2.37 1.49 1.32
CA ASN A 89 -1.18 0.68 1.53
C ASN A 89 0.02 1.57 1.86
N LEU A 90 0.48 1.51 3.09
CA LEU A 90 1.72 2.15 3.55
C LEU A 90 2.90 1.24 3.20
N TYR A 91 3.39 1.36 1.97
CA TYR A 91 4.44 0.53 1.41
C TYR A 91 5.60 1.39 0.91
N GLY A 92 6.82 0.97 1.20
CA GLY A 92 8.03 1.64 0.73
C GLY A 92 8.04 3.14 1.07
N GLU A 93 8.18 3.96 0.06
CA GLU A 93 8.25 5.42 0.16
C GLU A 93 6.98 6.07 0.74
N VAL A 94 5.82 5.46 0.56
CA VAL A 94 4.56 5.99 1.14
C VAL A 94 4.59 5.87 2.65
N MET A 95 5.13 4.76 3.19
CA MET A 95 5.34 4.58 4.62
C MET A 95 6.34 5.59 5.18
N GLU A 96 7.44 5.84 4.46
CA GLU A 96 8.45 6.82 4.87
C GLU A 96 7.87 8.24 4.95
N LEU A 97 7.05 8.65 3.98
CA LEU A 97 6.34 9.94 4.01
C LEU A 97 5.34 10.03 5.17
N TYR A 98 4.66 8.93 5.47
CA TYR A 98 3.68 8.87 6.56
C TYR A 98 4.37 9.00 7.92
N GLU A 99 5.41 8.23 8.19
CA GLU A 99 6.18 8.28 9.45
C GLU A 99 6.92 9.61 9.64
N ALA A 100 7.35 10.23 8.55
CA ALA A 100 7.94 11.57 8.58
C ALA A 100 6.92 12.70 8.81
N GLY A 101 5.61 12.38 8.87
CA GLY A 101 4.54 13.37 9.01
C GLY A 101 4.28 14.20 7.74
N CYS A 102 4.86 13.81 6.61
CA CYS A 102 4.70 14.49 5.33
C CYS A 102 3.44 14.06 4.57
N LEU A 103 2.82 12.95 4.98
CA LEU A 103 1.55 12.43 4.44
C LEU A 103 0.54 12.32 5.59
N GLN A 104 -0.59 13.01 5.45
CA GLN A 104 -1.69 12.96 6.40
C GLN A 104 -2.85 12.14 5.81
N LEU A 105 -3.37 11.18 6.55
CA LEU A 105 -4.50 10.35 6.14
C LEU A 105 -5.73 10.64 7.01
N ASP A 106 -6.92 10.61 6.39
CA ASP A 106 -8.17 10.61 7.14
C ASP A 106 -8.15 9.47 8.18
N PRO A 107 -8.44 9.75 9.46
CA PRO A 107 -8.43 8.73 10.51
C PRO A 107 -9.33 7.52 10.25
N GLN A 108 -10.33 7.63 9.37
CA GLN A 108 -11.22 6.53 9.02
C GLN A 108 -10.64 5.59 7.95
N ILE A 109 -9.59 6.00 7.24
CA ILE A 109 -8.91 5.14 6.27
C ILE A 109 -8.13 4.06 7.01
N ILE A 110 -8.33 2.80 6.63
CA ILE A 110 -7.53 1.68 7.14
C ILE A 110 -6.09 1.84 6.68
N LYS A 111 -5.17 2.02 7.60
CA LYS A 111 -3.73 2.09 7.32
C LYS A 111 -3.18 0.68 7.21
N VAL A 112 -2.94 0.23 5.99
CA VAL A 112 -2.42 -1.11 5.70
C VAL A 112 -0.90 -1.04 5.63
N ARG A 113 -0.24 -1.41 6.72
CA ARG A 113 1.20 -1.36 6.87
C ARG A 113 1.84 -2.60 6.24
N ALA A 114 2.76 -2.40 5.29
CA ALA A 114 3.39 -3.49 4.57
C ALA A 114 4.70 -3.94 5.25
N ASP A 115 4.97 -5.23 5.17
CA ASP A 115 6.27 -5.79 5.51
C ASP A 115 7.32 -5.49 4.42
N ASN A 116 8.54 -5.98 4.63
CA ASN A 116 9.63 -5.80 3.66
C ASN A 116 9.63 -6.81 2.50
N GLY A 117 8.57 -7.61 2.34
CA GLY A 117 8.50 -8.70 1.37
C GLY A 117 9.19 -10.00 1.80
N PHE A 118 9.80 -10.02 3.00
CA PHE A 118 10.47 -11.18 3.60
C PHE A 118 9.86 -11.57 4.96
N GLY A 119 8.65 -11.08 5.25
CA GLY A 119 7.94 -11.40 6.48
C GLY A 119 8.36 -10.59 7.71
N ARG A 120 9.13 -9.52 7.58
CA ARG A 120 9.46 -8.59 8.65
C ARG A 120 8.67 -7.30 8.54
N MET A 121 8.02 -6.87 9.62
CA MET A 121 7.25 -5.63 9.68
C MET A 121 8.17 -4.39 9.79
N VAL A 122 8.92 -4.16 8.74
CA VAL A 122 9.76 -2.97 8.49
C VAL A 122 9.66 -2.61 7.02
N THR A 123 9.92 -1.36 6.66
CA THR A 123 9.86 -0.92 5.26
C THR A 123 10.89 -1.66 4.40
N ARG A 124 10.52 -1.87 3.14
CA ARG A 124 11.46 -2.33 2.12
C ARG A 124 12.47 -1.22 1.82
N ARG A 125 13.75 -1.55 1.82
CA ARG A 125 14.80 -0.61 1.40
C ARG A 125 14.78 -0.41 -0.10
N ARG A 126 14.98 0.82 -0.51
CA ARG A 126 15.27 1.14 -1.91
C ARG A 126 16.74 0.89 -2.23
N ASP A 127 17.63 1.22 -1.31
CA ASP A 127 19.06 0.92 -1.38
C ASP A 127 19.57 0.25 -0.09
N GLN A 128 20.84 -0.14 -0.07
CA GLN A 128 21.41 -0.88 1.05
C GLN A 128 21.82 0.01 2.23
N HIS A 129 21.80 1.32 2.09
CA HIS A 129 22.32 2.28 3.05
C HIS A 129 21.24 2.96 3.90
N CYS A 130 19.99 2.94 3.43
CA CYS A 130 18.89 3.54 4.18
C CYS A 130 18.51 2.72 5.42
N GLU A 131 18.27 3.39 6.53
CA GLU A 131 17.61 2.76 7.68
C GLU A 131 16.21 2.32 7.28
N ARG A 132 15.81 1.18 7.82
CA ARG A 132 14.44 0.69 7.64
C ARG A 132 13.54 1.34 8.67
N VAL A 133 12.44 1.89 8.22
CA VAL A 133 11.39 2.40 9.08
C VAL A 133 10.57 1.21 9.62
N ASN A 134 10.23 1.26 10.90
CA ASN A 134 9.32 0.29 11.51
C ASN A 134 7.93 0.42 10.85
N SER A 135 7.38 -0.68 10.36
CA SER A 135 6.03 -0.74 9.79
C SER A 135 5.06 -1.56 10.64
N MET A 136 5.42 -1.85 11.88
CA MET A 136 4.50 -2.44 12.85
C MET A 136 3.35 -1.46 13.13
N PRO A 137 2.10 -1.93 13.24
CA PRO A 137 1.00 -1.09 13.73
C PRO A 137 1.33 -0.39 15.05
N ASP A 138 0.80 0.80 15.27
CA ASP A 138 1.01 1.57 16.48
C ASP A 138 -0.30 1.63 17.28
N PRO A 139 -0.35 1.08 18.51
CA PRO A 139 -1.55 1.12 19.34
C PRO A 139 -1.96 2.53 19.80
N ALA A 140 -1.05 3.51 19.73
CA ALA A 140 -1.35 4.90 20.02
C ALA A 140 -2.00 5.63 18.84
N GLU A 141 -1.90 5.08 17.64
CA GLU A 141 -2.47 5.66 16.44
C GLU A 141 -3.99 5.50 16.40
N LYS A 142 -4.69 6.58 16.04
CA LYS A 142 -6.15 6.57 15.94
C LYS A 142 -6.62 5.95 14.62
N GLY A 143 -7.76 5.25 14.68
CA GLY A 143 -8.44 4.67 13.53
C GLY A 143 -7.99 3.24 13.22
N PRO A 144 -8.57 2.64 12.17
CA PRO A 144 -8.35 1.23 11.84
C PRO A 144 -6.96 1.01 11.26
N GLN A 145 -6.36 -0.12 11.65
CA GLN A 145 -5.04 -0.55 11.20
C GLN A 145 -5.06 -1.98 10.67
N GLY A 146 -4.37 -2.16 9.57
CA GLY A 146 -4.21 -3.46 8.92
C GLY A 146 -2.78 -3.70 8.48
N ILE A 147 -2.57 -4.84 7.86
CA ILE A 147 -1.26 -5.22 7.31
C ILE A 147 -1.38 -5.81 5.91
N TYR A 148 -0.31 -5.65 5.15
CA TYR A 148 0.00 -6.45 3.97
C TYR A 148 1.25 -7.27 4.27
N TYR A 149 1.10 -8.57 4.47
CA TYR A 149 2.14 -9.46 4.95
C TYR A 149 2.49 -10.54 3.91
N HIS A 150 3.78 -10.75 3.68
CA HIS A 150 4.28 -11.76 2.76
C HIS A 150 4.69 -13.04 3.52
N VAL A 151 3.86 -14.06 3.46
CA VAL A 151 4.23 -15.42 3.85
C VAL A 151 5.19 -16.00 2.82
N SER A 152 4.93 -15.73 1.53
CA SER A 152 5.78 -16.10 0.42
C SER A 152 5.71 -15.04 -0.67
N PHE A 153 6.86 -14.65 -1.23
CA PHE A 153 6.96 -13.71 -2.34
C PHE A 153 8.15 -14.11 -3.23
N TYR A 154 7.96 -15.12 -4.05
CA TYR A 154 9.06 -15.75 -4.79
C TYR A 154 9.77 -14.81 -5.76
N ASP A 155 9.08 -13.86 -6.38
CA ASP A 155 9.69 -12.89 -7.29
C ASP A 155 10.74 -12.02 -6.57
N LEU A 156 10.37 -11.46 -5.43
CA LEU A 156 11.25 -10.62 -4.63
C LEU A 156 12.38 -11.43 -3.98
N GLN A 157 12.06 -12.63 -3.52
CA GLN A 157 13.00 -13.50 -2.84
C GLN A 157 13.94 -14.20 -3.81
N ALA A 158 13.81 -13.96 -5.10
CA ALA A 158 14.56 -14.61 -6.19
C ALA A 158 14.56 -16.13 -6.05
N ALA A 159 13.45 -16.68 -5.57
CA ALA A 159 13.39 -18.04 -5.12
C ALA A 159 12.29 -18.78 -5.85
N ASN A 160 12.68 -19.86 -6.49
CA ASN A 160 11.75 -20.80 -7.12
C ASN A 160 11.05 -21.67 -6.06
N HIS A 161 10.54 -21.03 -5.00
CA HIS A 161 9.94 -21.71 -3.85
C HIS A 161 8.45 -21.97 -4.09
N ILE A 162 8.13 -22.81 -5.06
CA ILE A 162 6.72 -23.17 -5.32
C ILE A 162 6.13 -23.91 -4.10
N THR A 163 6.95 -24.62 -3.35
CA THR A 163 6.50 -25.52 -2.29
C THR A 163 7.15 -25.28 -0.93
N MET A 164 8.11 -24.37 -0.82
CA MET A 164 8.81 -24.09 0.43
C MET A 164 8.61 -22.64 0.85
N LEU A 165 8.24 -22.45 2.11
CA LEU A 165 8.20 -21.14 2.70
C LEU A 165 9.61 -20.67 3.04
N PRO A 166 9.99 -19.41 2.76
CA PRO A 166 11.32 -18.91 3.09
C PRO A 166 11.55 -18.75 4.59
N ASN A 167 10.46 -18.57 5.35
CA ASN A 167 10.48 -18.39 6.79
C ASN A 167 9.83 -19.58 7.50
N SER A 168 10.30 -19.86 8.74
CA SER A 168 9.64 -20.86 9.56
C SER A 168 8.26 -20.39 10.05
N VAL A 169 7.37 -21.34 10.31
CA VAL A 169 6.06 -21.07 10.90
C VAL A 169 6.16 -20.28 12.21
N ASP A 170 7.16 -20.61 13.05
CA ASP A 170 7.40 -19.91 14.32
C ASP A 170 7.79 -18.44 14.10
N PHE A 171 8.56 -18.15 13.05
CA PHE A 171 8.92 -16.78 12.71
C PHE A 171 7.66 -15.99 12.29
N VAL A 172 6.88 -16.53 11.36
CA VAL A 172 5.62 -15.91 10.90
C VAL A 172 4.66 -15.68 12.07
N ASN A 173 4.48 -16.70 12.92
CA ASN A 173 3.64 -16.58 14.12
C ASN A 173 4.10 -15.45 15.05
N ARG A 174 5.39 -15.33 15.32
CA ARG A 174 5.92 -14.26 16.19
C ARG A 174 5.65 -12.87 15.61
N GLU A 175 5.89 -12.67 14.31
CA GLU A 175 5.63 -11.37 13.65
C GLU A 175 4.13 -11.03 13.70
N LEU A 176 3.26 -11.98 13.36
CA LEU A 176 1.81 -11.75 13.37
C LEU A 176 1.24 -11.56 14.78
N GLN A 177 1.79 -12.24 15.79
CA GLN A 177 1.42 -11.99 17.19
C GLN A 177 1.78 -10.56 17.62
N GLN A 178 2.95 -10.05 17.20
CA GLN A 178 3.32 -8.66 17.46
C GLN A 178 2.38 -7.67 16.74
N VAL A 179 1.98 -7.96 15.51
CA VAL A 179 0.98 -7.17 14.78
C VAL A 179 -0.32 -7.06 15.59
N LEU A 180 -0.83 -8.18 16.10
CA LEU A 180 -2.06 -8.22 16.92
C LEU A 180 -1.90 -7.44 18.24
N GLN A 181 -0.76 -7.59 18.90
CA GLN A 181 -0.44 -6.88 20.14
C GLN A 181 -0.35 -5.36 19.93
N ASN A 182 0.10 -4.94 18.76
CA ASN A 182 0.21 -3.54 18.37
C ASN A 182 -1.04 -2.96 17.68
N GLY A 183 -2.17 -3.67 17.69
CA GLY A 183 -3.45 -3.14 17.24
C GLY A 183 -3.78 -3.33 15.75
N GLY A 184 -2.96 -4.03 14.98
CA GLY A 184 -3.22 -4.34 13.57
C GLY A 184 -4.25 -5.46 13.40
N ARG A 185 -5.55 -5.15 13.62
CA ARG A 185 -6.62 -6.15 13.70
C ARG A 185 -7.72 -6.01 12.67
N ASP A 186 -7.78 -4.86 11.98
CA ASP A 186 -8.98 -4.51 11.23
C ASP A 186 -8.98 -5.06 9.81
N PHE A 187 -7.80 -5.17 9.17
CA PHE A 187 -7.73 -5.65 7.80
C PHE A 187 -6.36 -6.29 7.49
N TRP A 188 -6.38 -7.52 7.01
CA TRP A 188 -5.16 -8.26 6.66
C TRP A 188 -5.19 -8.69 5.21
N ILE A 189 -4.14 -8.36 4.47
CA ILE A 189 -3.84 -8.90 3.16
C ILE A 189 -2.63 -9.82 3.33
N ILE A 190 -2.80 -11.12 3.01
CA ILE A 190 -1.73 -12.09 3.12
C ILE A 190 -1.33 -12.56 1.72
N ASN A 191 -0.10 -12.25 1.33
CA ASN A 191 0.47 -12.73 0.09
C ASN A 191 1.12 -14.10 0.33
N CYS A 192 0.57 -15.13 -0.31
CA CYS A 192 1.05 -16.51 -0.23
C CYS A 192 1.71 -16.95 -1.54
N SER A 193 1.94 -16.05 -2.49
CA SER A 193 2.34 -16.41 -3.86
C SER A 193 1.36 -17.43 -4.48
N ASN A 194 1.73 -18.70 -4.52
CA ASN A 194 0.83 -19.78 -4.94
C ASN A 194 0.08 -20.36 -3.74
N VAL A 195 -1.20 -20.06 -3.60
CA VAL A 195 -2.04 -20.45 -2.45
C VAL A 195 -2.05 -21.96 -2.19
N LYS A 196 -2.17 -22.77 -3.26
CA LYS A 196 -2.30 -24.23 -3.11
C LYS A 196 -1.15 -24.91 -2.36
N PRO A 197 0.14 -24.58 -2.61
CA PRO A 197 1.23 -25.15 -1.85
C PRO A 197 1.27 -24.71 -0.38
N HIS A 198 0.63 -23.59 -0.05
CA HIS A 198 0.72 -22.93 1.26
C HIS A 198 -0.59 -22.95 2.05
N VAL A 199 -1.50 -23.85 1.70
CA VAL A 199 -2.86 -23.93 2.29
C VAL A 199 -2.87 -24.20 3.79
N TYR A 200 -1.78 -24.71 4.36
CA TYR A 200 -1.65 -24.99 5.80
C TYR A 200 -1.02 -23.85 6.61
N MET A 201 -0.68 -22.72 5.98
CA MET A 201 -0.20 -21.53 6.66
C MET A 201 -1.35 -20.64 7.05
#